data_b8df4cf7c92cc553c3c0471906d5789b
#
_entry.id   b8df4cf7c92cc553c3c0471906d5789b
#
_cell.length_a   1.000
_cell.length_b   1.000
_cell.length_c   1.000
_cell.angle_alpha   90.00
_cell.angle_beta   90.00
_cell.angle_gamma   90.00
#
_symmetry.space_group_name_H-M   'P 1'
#
loop_
_entity.id
_entity.type
_entity.pdbx_description
1 polymer ?
#
loop_
_entity_poly.entity_id
_entity_poly.type
_entity_poly.pdbx_seq_one_letter_code
_entity_poly.pdbx_strand_id
1 'polypeptide(L)'
;VDDVFGKFKDIFGFYPESTGSYYMDADLTNYIKEKYPSVKCAVATCWEEGPKAYHTCNNSWYTLFDGGPWNPWIPSKQNTHAPAANEAEDSGIVAIPHLSRDLIACYDGNGSNFGTHPQNVLRGMIYDSKTWEYPYLYNLVDQYASLEKYNNGYAYNMMFVGPGWMNKMGRWEAPYELLLKSYEDGCAYYGKLKKEGKLVDMTMSVFADYYRQKKTYTEPECALWRDILYGSDKQLFWYCDPYMRACVNMEQGGAIVDLRPYAAKLYWPVGIGTPHVQDASYPFLIQEKYRAGYFTHYAGEGTIRSAKLSYNGEEVDLALTRTVAKFSQEGDARIVTLKPVDIEFYDLTIKLQTRVIFEEGTGEIKIEREILEMSDPD
;
A
#
# COMPACT_ATOMS: atom_id res chain seq x y z
N VAL A 1 23.11 3.94 -15.48
CA VAL A 1 22.08 4.81 -16.08
C VAL A 1 22.52 5.28 -17.47
N ASP A 2 23.66 5.97 -17.56
CA ASP A 2 24.10 6.66 -18.78
C ASP A 2 24.26 5.74 -19.98
N ASP A 3 24.87 4.59 -19.80
CA ASP A 3 25.05 3.61 -20.89
C ASP A 3 23.71 3.09 -21.42
N VAL A 4 22.76 2.86 -20.52
CA VAL A 4 21.42 2.38 -20.88
C VAL A 4 20.65 3.47 -21.62
N PHE A 5 20.64 4.69 -21.09
CA PHE A 5 19.91 5.81 -21.69
C PHE A 5 20.57 6.29 -22.99
N GLY A 6 21.93 6.27 -23.07
CA GLY A 6 22.67 6.51 -24.29
C GLY A 6 22.30 5.50 -25.35
N LYS A 7 22.32 4.22 -25.02
CA LYS A 7 21.94 3.15 -25.96
C LYS A 7 20.47 3.25 -26.40
N PHE A 8 19.57 3.61 -25.49
CA PHE A 8 18.17 3.86 -25.86
C PHE A 8 18.06 5.00 -26.89
N LYS A 9 18.76 6.12 -26.63
CA LYS A 9 18.76 7.25 -27.54
C LYS A 9 19.37 6.90 -28.90
N ASP A 10 20.46 6.11 -28.95
CA ASP A 10 21.08 5.66 -30.19
C ASP A 10 20.11 4.83 -31.04
N ILE A 11 19.25 4.05 -30.42
CA ILE A 11 18.28 3.19 -31.11
C ILE A 11 17.03 3.97 -31.52
N PHE A 12 16.48 4.80 -30.63
CA PHE A 12 15.16 5.42 -30.78
C PHE A 12 15.23 6.90 -31.16
N GLY A 13 16.39 7.54 -31.09
CA GLY A 13 16.59 8.95 -31.43
C GLY A 13 16.22 9.96 -30.33
N PHE A 14 15.72 9.50 -29.18
CA PHE A 14 15.33 10.31 -28.03
C PHE A 14 15.63 9.59 -26.72
N TYR A 15 15.68 10.33 -25.61
CA TYR A 15 15.78 9.74 -24.28
C TYR A 15 14.42 9.22 -23.79
N PRO A 16 14.40 8.19 -22.93
CA PRO A 16 13.13 7.65 -22.42
C PRO A 16 12.39 8.69 -21.56
N GLU A 17 11.06 8.64 -21.59
CA GLU A 17 10.19 9.43 -20.70
C GLU A 17 9.80 8.67 -19.43
N SER A 18 10.02 7.37 -19.41
CA SER A 18 9.80 6.50 -18.25
C SER A 18 10.97 5.56 -18.09
N THR A 19 11.27 5.18 -16.86
CA THR A 19 12.33 4.22 -16.58
C THR A 19 11.87 3.17 -15.59
N GLY A 20 12.62 2.09 -15.49
CA GLY A 20 12.43 1.05 -14.49
C GLY A 20 13.75 0.57 -13.96
N SER A 21 13.81 0.28 -12.69
CA SER A 21 14.97 -0.29 -12.03
C SER A 21 14.54 -1.28 -10.97
N TYR A 22 15.45 -2.14 -10.58
CA TYR A 22 15.25 -2.96 -9.40
C TYR A 22 15.32 -2.10 -8.14
N TYR A 23 16.26 -1.15 -8.10
CA TYR A 23 16.45 -0.20 -7.00
C TYR A 23 16.36 1.22 -7.50
N MET A 24 15.74 2.07 -6.72
CA MET A 24 15.77 3.52 -6.88
C MET A 24 15.78 4.18 -5.50
N ASP A 25 16.79 5.01 -5.29
CA ASP A 25 16.91 5.86 -4.12
C ASP A 25 16.84 7.35 -4.52
N ALA A 26 16.90 8.23 -3.54
CA ALA A 26 16.83 9.67 -3.77
C ALA A 26 17.98 10.17 -4.64
N ASP A 27 19.20 9.69 -4.43
CA ASP A 27 20.37 10.11 -5.18
C ASP A 27 20.25 9.72 -6.65
N LEU A 28 19.85 8.47 -6.94
CA LEU A 28 19.62 7.99 -8.29
C LEU A 28 18.48 8.74 -8.99
N THR A 29 17.39 8.96 -8.24
CA THR A 29 16.19 9.67 -8.76
C THR A 29 16.55 11.10 -9.13
N ASN A 30 17.24 11.83 -8.26
CA ASN A 30 17.69 13.19 -8.47
C ASN A 30 18.68 13.26 -9.65
N TYR A 31 19.66 12.34 -9.72
CA TYR A 31 20.58 12.24 -10.85
C TYR A 31 19.88 12.03 -12.18
N ILE A 32 18.92 11.11 -12.23
CA ILE A 32 18.14 10.85 -13.45
C ILE A 32 17.39 12.11 -13.86
N LYS A 33 16.74 12.79 -12.94
CA LYS A 33 15.93 13.97 -13.26
C LYS A 33 16.79 15.16 -13.72
N GLU A 34 17.93 15.37 -13.08
CA GLU A 34 18.86 16.43 -13.47
C GLU A 34 19.43 16.19 -14.87
N LYS A 35 19.92 14.99 -15.13
CA LYS A 35 20.61 14.68 -16.38
C LYS A 35 19.66 14.34 -17.54
N TYR A 36 18.52 13.77 -17.25
CA TYR A 36 17.52 13.31 -18.21
C TYR A 36 16.14 13.89 -17.91
N PRO A 37 15.92 15.20 -18.10
CA PRO A 37 14.69 15.88 -17.70
C PRO A 37 13.44 15.37 -18.41
N SER A 38 13.59 14.62 -19.52
CA SER A 38 12.48 13.94 -20.20
C SER A 38 11.82 12.86 -19.35
N VAL A 39 12.53 12.29 -18.37
CA VAL A 39 11.97 11.25 -17.50
C VAL A 39 10.91 11.85 -16.58
N LYS A 40 9.70 11.33 -16.68
CA LYS A 40 8.51 11.78 -15.94
C LYS A 40 8.14 10.85 -14.80
N CYS A 41 8.46 9.57 -14.94
CA CYS A 41 8.10 8.54 -13.96
C CYS A 41 9.09 7.39 -13.93
N ALA A 42 9.05 6.67 -12.83
CA ALA A 42 9.83 5.46 -12.64
C ALA A 42 9.01 4.37 -11.94
N VAL A 43 9.27 3.13 -12.35
CA VAL A 43 8.82 1.93 -11.61
C VAL A 43 10.03 1.31 -10.95
N ALA A 44 9.95 1.06 -9.67
CA ALA A 44 10.98 0.30 -8.96
C ALA A 44 10.35 -0.79 -8.10
N THR A 45 11.08 -1.87 -7.95
CA THR A 45 10.73 -2.92 -7.01
C THR A 45 11.05 -2.48 -5.59
N CYS A 46 12.17 -1.79 -5.43
CA CYS A 46 12.73 -1.33 -4.18
C CYS A 46 13.01 0.18 -4.24
N TRP A 47 12.56 0.91 -3.25
CA TRP A 47 12.82 2.32 -3.07
C TRP A 47 13.66 2.55 -1.81
N GLU A 48 14.62 3.48 -1.87
CA GLU A 48 15.57 3.79 -0.77
C GLU A 48 16.40 2.60 -0.25
N GLU A 49 16.42 1.51 -0.97
CA GLU A 49 17.20 0.36 -0.60
C GLU A 49 18.53 0.37 -1.36
N GLY A 50 19.61 0.58 -0.66
CA GLY A 50 20.96 0.55 -1.20
C GLY A 50 21.46 -0.85 -1.57
N PRO A 51 22.76 -1.02 -1.79
CA PRO A 51 23.35 -2.30 -2.20
C PRO A 51 22.99 -3.51 -1.34
N LYS A 52 22.66 -3.26 -0.10
CA LYS A 52 22.27 -4.28 0.87
C LYS A 52 20.90 -4.88 0.58
N ALA A 53 20.01 -4.11 0.04
CA ALA A 53 18.67 -4.56 -0.34
C ALA A 53 18.70 -5.68 -1.39
N TYR A 54 19.78 -5.81 -2.16
CA TYR A 54 19.93 -6.92 -3.09
C TYR A 54 19.77 -8.28 -2.41
N HIS A 55 20.30 -8.43 -1.20
CA HIS A 55 20.16 -9.67 -0.43
C HIS A 55 18.78 -9.81 0.21
N THR A 56 18.02 -8.75 0.27
CA THR A 56 16.70 -8.66 0.89
C THR A 56 15.62 -8.33 -0.12
N CYS A 57 15.95 -8.30 -1.40
CA CYS A 57 15.05 -7.85 -2.48
C CYS A 57 13.74 -8.63 -2.58
N ASN A 58 13.68 -9.85 -2.07
CA ASN A 58 12.42 -10.57 -1.94
C ASN A 58 11.43 -9.89 -0.98
N ASN A 59 11.94 -9.04 -0.11
CA ASN A 59 11.16 -8.24 0.82
C ASN A 59 10.69 -6.93 0.19
N SER A 60 11.56 -6.34 -0.60
CA SER A 60 11.38 -5.04 -1.21
C SER A 60 10.40 -5.02 -2.38
N TRP A 61 9.94 -6.17 -2.80
CA TRP A 61 8.79 -6.27 -3.68
C TRP A 61 7.52 -5.67 -3.06
N TYR A 62 7.64 -5.15 -1.87
CA TYR A 62 6.54 -4.70 -1.04
C TYR A 62 6.80 -3.29 -0.53
N THR A 63 6.61 -2.30 -1.41
CA THR A 63 6.70 -0.89 -1.02
C THR A 63 5.90 -0.59 0.25
N LEU A 64 4.80 -1.31 0.44
CA LEU A 64 3.98 -1.19 1.64
C LEU A 64 4.75 -1.57 2.91
N PHE A 65 5.51 -2.67 2.89
CA PHE A 65 6.32 -3.11 4.04
C PHE A 65 7.55 -2.23 4.24
N ASP A 66 8.15 -1.78 3.15
CA ASP A 66 9.30 -0.89 3.19
C ASP A 66 8.96 0.52 3.69
N GLY A 67 7.67 0.77 3.90
CA GLY A 67 7.19 2.01 4.48
C GLY A 67 6.79 3.08 3.49
N GLY A 68 6.82 2.78 2.20
CA GLY A 68 6.34 3.67 1.14
C GLY A 68 4.82 3.62 0.93
N PRO A 69 4.27 4.49 0.10
CA PRO A 69 2.88 4.47 -0.33
C PRO A 69 2.52 3.19 -1.09
N TRP A 70 1.23 2.86 -1.13
CA TRP A 70 0.71 1.74 -1.94
C TRP A 70 0.25 2.16 -3.34
N ASN A 71 -0.08 3.43 -3.53
CA ASN A 71 -0.46 4.06 -4.79
C ASN A 71 0.70 4.89 -5.36
N PRO A 72 0.63 5.37 -6.60
CA PRO A 72 1.60 6.32 -7.14
C PRO A 72 1.75 7.56 -6.25
N TRP A 73 2.95 8.09 -6.19
CA TRP A 73 3.26 9.31 -5.44
C TRP A 73 4.36 10.13 -6.11
N ILE A 74 4.55 11.34 -5.65
CA ILE A 74 5.68 12.19 -6.03
C ILE A 74 6.72 12.06 -4.91
N PRO A 75 7.86 11.37 -5.14
CA PRO A 75 8.88 11.19 -4.11
C PRO A 75 9.53 12.49 -3.67
N SER A 76 9.87 12.56 -2.38
CA SER A 76 10.75 13.61 -1.88
C SER A 76 12.18 13.43 -2.40
N LYS A 77 12.88 14.55 -2.68
CA LYS A 77 14.31 14.55 -3.02
C LYS A 77 15.21 14.00 -1.91
N GLN A 78 14.72 13.95 -0.68
CA GLN A 78 15.51 13.51 0.48
C GLN A 78 15.35 12.01 0.76
N ASN A 79 14.17 11.47 0.50
CA ASN A 79 13.86 10.05 0.71
C ASN A 79 12.70 9.66 -0.19
N THR A 80 12.92 8.74 -1.11
CA THR A 80 11.90 8.36 -2.11
C THR A 80 10.72 7.61 -1.54
N HIS A 81 10.80 7.02 -0.34
CA HIS A 81 9.63 6.45 0.34
C HIS A 81 8.63 7.53 0.78
N ALA A 82 9.12 8.72 1.15
CA ALA A 82 8.24 9.79 1.61
C ALA A 82 7.70 10.60 0.41
N PRO A 83 6.39 10.85 0.34
CA PRO A 83 5.86 11.81 -0.61
C PRO A 83 6.40 13.22 -0.37
N ALA A 84 6.58 13.99 -1.44
CA ALA A 84 6.95 15.41 -1.37
C ALA A 84 5.78 16.23 -0.82
N ALA A 85 6.04 17.12 0.13
CA ALA A 85 5.02 18.00 0.70
C ALA A 85 4.81 19.30 -0.10
N ASN A 86 5.74 19.62 -0.99
CA ASN A 86 5.73 20.85 -1.78
C ASN A 86 6.68 20.75 -2.98
N GLU A 87 6.67 21.77 -3.83
CA GLU A 87 7.50 21.82 -5.04
C GLU A 87 9.01 21.77 -4.75
N ALA A 88 9.47 22.35 -3.65
CA ALA A 88 10.88 22.32 -3.31
C ALA A 88 11.40 20.93 -3.00
N GLU A 89 10.55 20.07 -2.44
CA GLU A 89 10.85 18.68 -2.13
C GLU A 89 10.65 17.73 -3.32
N ASP A 90 9.91 18.14 -4.34
CA ASP A 90 9.51 17.31 -5.48
C ASP A 90 10.73 16.82 -6.26
N SER A 91 10.91 15.51 -6.36
CA SER A 91 11.98 14.87 -7.15
C SER A 91 11.84 15.09 -8.67
N GLY A 92 10.71 15.59 -9.14
CA GLY A 92 10.41 15.74 -10.57
C GLY A 92 9.95 14.45 -11.27
N ILE A 93 9.88 13.34 -10.55
CA ILE A 93 9.48 12.02 -11.06
C ILE A 93 8.23 11.55 -10.31
N VAL A 94 7.32 10.86 -11.00
CA VAL A 94 6.23 10.13 -10.35
C VAL A 94 6.69 8.70 -10.11
N ALA A 95 6.70 8.27 -8.87
CA ALA A 95 6.91 6.89 -8.49
C ALA A 95 5.66 6.07 -8.74
N ILE A 96 5.80 4.97 -9.44
CA ILE A 96 4.72 4.06 -9.78
C ILE A 96 5.01 2.72 -9.10
N PRO A 97 4.14 2.23 -8.20
CA PRO A 97 4.26 0.88 -7.67
C PRO A 97 4.29 -0.15 -8.81
N HIS A 98 5.18 -1.13 -8.74
CA HIS A 98 5.34 -2.09 -9.82
C HIS A 98 4.14 -3.04 -10.00
N LEU A 99 3.22 -3.07 -9.05
CA LEU A 99 1.94 -3.77 -9.15
C LEU A 99 0.96 -3.28 -8.08
N SER A 100 -0.33 -3.40 -8.37
CA SER A 100 -1.40 -3.21 -7.38
C SER A 100 -1.53 -4.45 -6.52
N ARG A 101 -1.49 -4.29 -5.21
CA ARG A 101 -1.51 -5.39 -4.23
C ARG A 101 -2.80 -5.42 -3.43
N ASP A 102 -3.12 -6.60 -2.95
CA ASP A 102 -4.13 -6.78 -1.90
C ASP A 102 -3.57 -6.29 -0.56
N LEU A 103 -4.11 -5.19 -0.06
CA LEU A 103 -3.58 -4.52 1.13
C LEU A 103 -3.85 -5.30 2.43
N ILE A 104 -4.88 -6.13 2.48
CA ILE A 104 -5.12 -7.04 3.62
C ILE A 104 -4.18 -8.24 3.54
N ALA A 105 -4.08 -8.89 2.40
CA ALA A 105 -3.19 -10.02 2.24
C ALA A 105 -1.72 -9.63 2.49
N CYS A 106 -1.32 -8.43 2.05
CA CYS A 106 -0.01 -7.87 2.39
C CYS A 106 0.17 -7.68 3.89
N TYR A 107 -0.78 -7.03 4.54
CA TYR A 107 -0.73 -6.78 5.99
C TYR A 107 -0.69 -8.09 6.79
N ASP A 108 -1.50 -9.06 6.45
CA ASP A 108 -1.52 -10.36 7.11
C ASP A 108 -0.25 -11.18 6.86
N GLY A 109 0.55 -10.78 5.89
CA GLY A 109 1.75 -11.51 5.50
C GLY A 109 1.42 -12.92 5.07
N ASN A 110 0.38 -13.08 4.26
CA ASN A 110 -0.27 -14.35 3.93
C ASN A 110 0.70 -15.40 3.36
N GLY A 111 1.41 -16.05 4.28
CA GLY A 111 2.30 -17.20 4.07
C GLY A 111 3.72 -16.86 3.63
N SER A 112 3.95 -15.95 2.71
CA SER A 112 5.29 -15.61 2.22
C SER A 112 5.28 -14.30 1.46
N ASN A 113 6.45 -13.76 1.12
CA ASN A 113 6.61 -12.63 0.20
C ASN A 113 5.83 -12.83 -1.08
N PHE A 114 5.89 -14.04 -1.61
CA PHE A 114 5.20 -14.40 -2.82
C PHE A 114 3.69 -14.55 -2.58
N GLY A 115 3.27 -14.92 -1.39
CA GLY A 115 1.88 -15.11 -1.03
C GLY A 115 1.01 -13.86 -1.20
N THR A 116 1.59 -12.69 -1.01
CA THR A 116 0.89 -11.40 -1.18
C THR A 116 0.97 -10.84 -2.59
N HIS A 117 1.77 -11.42 -3.46
CA HIS A 117 1.83 -11.04 -4.85
C HIS A 117 0.60 -11.59 -5.60
N PRO A 118 -0.24 -10.76 -6.24
CA PRO A 118 -1.50 -11.22 -6.84
C PRO A 118 -1.35 -12.42 -7.78
N GLN A 119 -0.31 -12.41 -8.62
CA GLN A 119 0.00 -13.55 -9.51
C GLN A 119 0.29 -14.83 -8.73
N ASN A 120 0.98 -14.74 -7.60
CA ASN A 120 1.34 -15.91 -6.82
C ASN A 120 0.16 -16.45 -6.01
N VAL A 121 -0.68 -15.57 -5.49
CA VAL A 121 -1.94 -15.96 -4.84
C VAL A 121 -2.81 -16.73 -5.84
N LEU A 122 -3.03 -16.15 -7.02
CA LEU A 122 -3.79 -16.78 -8.08
C LEU A 122 -3.20 -18.13 -8.51
N ARG A 123 -1.89 -18.20 -8.66
CA ARG A 123 -1.20 -19.45 -9.00
C ARG A 123 -1.40 -20.53 -7.96
N GLY A 124 -1.31 -20.21 -6.68
CA GLY A 124 -1.60 -21.16 -5.60
C GLY A 124 -3.01 -21.71 -5.71
N MET A 125 -3.99 -20.83 -5.90
CA MET A 125 -5.37 -21.23 -6.10
C MET A 125 -5.55 -22.13 -7.32
N ILE A 126 -4.95 -21.80 -8.46
CA ILE A 126 -5.01 -22.61 -9.68
C ILE A 126 -4.34 -23.97 -9.46
N TYR A 127 -3.20 -23.98 -8.79
CA TYR A 127 -2.48 -25.24 -8.49
C TYR A 127 -3.32 -26.17 -7.62
N ASP A 128 -3.92 -25.65 -6.56
CA ASP A 128 -4.66 -26.45 -5.59
C ASP A 128 -5.98 -26.99 -6.18
N SER A 129 -6.74 -26.15 -6.88
CA SER A 129 -8.07 -26.51 -7.37
C SER A 129 -8.12 -26.92 -8.83
N LYS A 130 -7.02 -26.73 -9.58
CA LYS A 130 -6.93 -27.02 -11.02
C LYS A 130 -7.94 -26.26 -11.87
N THR A 131 -8.33 -25.06 -11.42
CA THR A 131 -9.19 -24.17 -12.17
C THR A 131 -8.57 -22.76 -12.24
N TRP A 132 -8.93 -22.02 -13.27
CA TRP A 132 -8.60 -20.60 -13.45
C TRP A 132 -9.76 -19.67 -13.05
N GLU A 133 -10.92 -20.23 -12.73
CA GLU A 133 -12.16 -19.50 -12.42
C GLU A 133 -12.13 -18.93 -11.00
N TYR A 134 -11.19 -18.04 -10.75
CA TYR A 134 -11.12 -17.32 -9.49
C TYR A 134 -11.44 -15.84 -9.70
N PRO A 135 -12.40 -15.29 -8.98
CA PRO A 135 -12.75 -13.88 -9.07
C PRO A 135 -11.70 -12.95 -8.44
N TYR A 136 -10.66 -13.48 -7.82
CA TYR A 136 -9.68 -12.71 -7.06
C TYR A 136 -9.07 -11.54 -7.84
N LEU A 137 -8.62 -11.75 -9.09
CA LEU A 137 -8.05 -10.67 -9.91
C LEU A 137 -9.08 -9.61 -10.26
N TYR A 138 -10.32 -10.01 -10.56
CA TYR A 138 -11.40 -9.07 -10.85
C TYR A 138 -11.77 -8.28 -9.59
N ASN A 139 -11.89 -8.97 -8.46
CA ASN A 139 -12.14 -8.33 -7.17
C ASN A 139 -11.03 -7.34 -6.79
N LEU A 140 -9.77 -7.65 -7.10
CA LEU A 140 -8.65 -6.75 -6.86
C LEU A 140 -8.76 -5.47 -7.71
N VAL A 141 -9.08 -5.61 -9.00
CA VAL A 141 -9.30 -4.47 -9.91
C VAL A 141 -10.47 -3.62 -9.41
N ASP A 142 -11.60 -4.25 -9.08
CA ASP A 142 -12.81 -3.57 -8.60
C ASP A 142 -12.57 -2.87 -7.26
N GLN A 143 -11.79 -3.49 -6.37
CA GLN A 143 -11.41 -2.90 -5.09
C GLN A 143 -10.58 -1.64 -5.30
N TYR A 144 -9.58 -1.67 -6.20
CA TYR A 144 -8.82 -0.46 -6.55
C TYR A 144 -9.69 0.59 -7.21
N ALA A 145 -10.54 0.22 -8.16
CA ALA A 145 -11.48 1.16 -8.78
C ALA A 145 -12.38 1.83 -7.75
N SER A 146 -12.80 1.09 -6.71
CA SER A 146 -13.64 1.64 -5.63
C SER A 146 -12.96 2.72 -4.79
N LEU A 147 -11.63 2.87 -4.89
CA LEU A 147 -10.88 3.89 -4.14
C LEU A 147 -11.12 5.30 -4.69
N GLU A 148 -11.68 5.46 -5.89
CA GLU A 148 -12.04 6.76 -6.46
C GLU A 148 -12.91 7.61 -5.51
N LYS A 149 -13.82 6.96 -4.79
CA LYS A 149 -14.72 7.61 -3.84
C LYS A 149 -14.02 8.20 -2.59
N TYR A 150 -12.79 7.76 -2.34
CA TYR A 150 -11.95 8.24 -1.23
C TYR A 150 -10.91 9.27 -1.68
N ASN A 151 -10.61 9.30 -2.98
CA ASN A 151 -9.47 10.01 -3.55
C ASN A 151 -9.90 10.98 -4.67
N ASN A 152 -10.96 11.77 -4.44
CA ASN A 152 -11.47 12.82 -5.35
C ASN A 152 -11.71 12.37 -6.80
N GLY A 153 -12.28 11.16 -6.95
CA GLY A 153 -12.57 10.58 -8.26
C GLY A 153 -11.35 9.99 -8.98
N TYR A 154 -10.27 9.76 -8.25
CA TYR A 154 -9.05 9.14 -8.75
C TYR A 154 -8.89 7.73 -8.21
N ALA A 155 -8.55 6.80 -9.07
CA ALA A 155 -8.10 5.47 -8.72
C ALA A 155 -7.02 5.01 -9.71
N TYR A 156 -6.13 4.16 -9.24
CA TYR A 156 -5.02 3.61 -10.00
C TYR A 156 -5.04 2.08 -9.95
N ASN A 157 -4.67 1.45 -11.04
CA ASN A 157 -4.43 0.02 -11.03
C ASN A 157 -3.31 -0.34 -12.02
N MET A 158 -2.43 -1.24 -11.62
CA MET A 158 -1.40 -1.80 -12.46
C MET A 158 -1.33 -3.31 -12.28
N MET A 159 -1.52 -4.04 -13.37
CA MET A 159 -1.32 -5.47 -13.40
C MET A 159 0.13 -5.78 -13.78
N PHE A 160 0.80 -6.51 -12.90
CA PHE A 160 2.12 -7.02 -13.19
C PHE A 160 2.03 -8.36 -13.93
N VAL A 161 2.79 -8.48 -15.01
CA VAL A 161 2.93 -9.71 -15.80
C VAL A 161 4.32 -10.29 -15.57
N GLY A 162 4.41 -11.26 -14.69
CA GLY A 162 5.66 -11.95 -14.44
C GLY A 162 5.99 -12.99 -15.51
N PRO A 163 7.27 -13.33 -15.67
CA PRO A 163 7.71 -14.35 -16.64
C PRO A 163 7.04 -15.71 -16.45
N GLY A 164 6.55 -16.01 -15.26
CA GLY A 164 5.86 -17.26 -14.96
C GLY A 164 4.55 -17.47 -15.71
N TRP A 165 3.92 -16.41 -16.20
CA TRP A 165 2.72 -16.51 -17.04
C TRP A 165 3.02 -16.75 -18.51
N MET A 166 4.26 -16.43 -18.92
CA MET A 166 4.67 -16.45 -20.34
C MET A 166 5.66 -17.57 -20.64
N ASN A 167 6.01 -18.41 -19.67
CA ASN A 167 7.02 -19.44 -19.81
C ASN A 167 6.48 -20.83 -19.48
N LYS A 168 6.37 -21.69 -20.50
CA LYS A 168 5.97 -23.09 -20.35
C LYS A 168 6.91 -23.92 -19.48
N MET A 169 8.17 -23.57 -19.45
CA MET A 169 9.20 -24.20 -18.60
C MET A 169 9.19 -23.61 -17.20
N GLY A 170 8.13 -22.90 -16.86
CA GLY A 170 8.01 -21.99 -15.77
C GLY A 170 8.61 -22.47 -14.44
N ARG A 171 9.23 -21.51 -13.81
CA ARG A 171 9.68 -21.47 -12.41
C ARG A 171 8.60 -21.93 -11.40
N TRP A 172 7.37 -22.08 -11.89
CA TRP A 172 6.18 -22.29 -11.10
C TRP A 172 5.52 -23.60 -11.50
N GLU A 173 5.12 -24.37 -10.54
CA GLU A 173 4.55 -25.71 -10.73
C GLU A 173 3.07 -25.69 -11.18
N ALA A 174 2.45 -24.54 -11.31
CA ALA A 174 1.07 -24.43 -11.79
C ALA A 174 0.96 -24.71 -13.30
N PRO A 175 -0.15 -25.30 -13.76
CA PRO A 175 -0.36 -25.57 -15.18
C PRO A 175 -0.31 -24.29 -16.01
N TYR A 176 0.59 -24.27 -17.00
CA TYR A 176 0.81 -23.09 -17.83
C TYR A 176 -0.46 -22.62 -18.55
N GLU A 177 -1.23 -23.52 -19.07
CA GLU A 177 -2.44 -23.22 -19.82
C GLU A 177 -3.50 -22.51 -18.95
N LEU A 178 -3.59 -22.87 -17.68
CA LEU A 178 -4.49 -22.21 -16.73
C LEU A 178 -3.98 -20.84 -16.33
N LEU A 179 -2.67 -20.68 -16.17
CA LEU A 179 -2.06 -19.37 -15.90
C LEU A 179 -2.24 -18.42 -17.09
N LEU A 180 -2.01 -18.93 -18.31
CA LEU A 180 -2.21 -18.15 -19.54
C LEU A 180 -3.67 -17.73 -19.69
N LYS A 181 -4.61 -18.66 -19.47
CA LYS A 181 -6.03 -18.39 -19.54
C LYS A 181 -6.46 -17.32 -18.51
N SER A 182 -5.97 -17.42 -17.29
CA SER A 182 -6.21 -16.41 -16.25
C SER A 182 -5.69 -15.03 -16.66
N TYR A 183 -4.52 -14.97 -17.30
CA TYR A 183 -3.97 -13.72 -17.81
C TYR A 183 -4.79 -13.13 -18.95
N GLU A 184 -5.19 -13.98 -19.91
CA GLU A 184 -6.06 -13.57 -21.03
C GLU A 184 -7.39 -13.01 -20.54
N ASP A 185 -8.03 -13.69 -19.56
CA ASP A 185 -9.29 -13.25 -18.98
C ASP A 185 -9.13 -11.95 -18.16
N GLY A 186 -8.01 -11.79 -17.47
CA GLY A 186 -7.64 -10.53 -16.82
C GLY A 186 -7.54 -9.38 -17.82
N CYS A 187 -6.83 -9.58 -18.93
CA CYS A 187 -6.76 -8.60 -20.01
C CYS A 187 -8.14 -8.30 -20.65
N ALA A 188 -8.95 -9.33 -20.83
CA ALA A 188 -10.32 -9.17 -21.34
C ALA A 188 -11.20 -8.35 -20.38
N TYR A 189 -11.01 -8.53 -19.06
CA TYR A 189 -11.72 -7.76 -18.04
C TYR A 189 -11.34 -6.28 -18.10
N TYR A 190 -10.06 -5.94 -18.18
CA TYR A 190 -9.62 -4.57 -18.40
C TYR A 190 -10.19 -3.99 -19.69
N GLY A 191 -10.18 -4.77 -20.77
CA GLY A 191 -10.80 -4.38 -22.05
C GLY A 191 -12.29 -4.10 -21.95
N LYS A 192 -13.02 -4.87 -21.13
CA LYS A 192 -14.43 -4.62 -20.81
C LYS A 192 -14.61 -3.30 -20.07
N LEU A 193 -13.87 -3.10 -18.99
CA LEU A 193 -13.95 -1.86 -18.19
C LEU A 193 -13.63 -0.60 -19.04
N LYS A 194 -12.65 -0.71 -19.94
CA LYS A 194 -12.34 0.35 -20.90
C LYS A 194 -13.52 0.65 -21.83
N LYS A 195 -14.15 -0.38 -22.41
CA LYS A 195 -15.31 -0.22 -23.28
C LYS A 195 -16.51 0.39 -22.55
N GLU A 196 -16.66 0.11 -21.27
CA GLU A 196 -17.69 0.66 -20.39
C GLU A 196 -17.38 2.09 -19.90
N GLY A 197 -16.23 2.66 -20.28
CA GLY A 197 -15.78 3.98 -19.83
C GLY A 197 -15.36 4.05 -18.36
N LYS A 198 -15.14 2.91 -17.72
CA LYS A 198 -14.75 2.78 -16.30
C LYS A 198 -13.22 2.76 -16.11
N LEU A 199 -12.48 2.61 -17.19
CA LEU A 199 -11.03 2.52 -17.17
C LEU A 199 -10.44 3.25 -18.37
N VAL A 200 -9.37 3.99 -18.11
CA VAL A 200 -8.52 4.61 -19.13
C VAL A 200 -7.14 3.95 -19.04
N ASP A 201 -6.69 3.34 -20.13
CA ASP A 201 -5.33 2.84 -20.22
C ASP A 201 -4.37 3.93 -20.70
N MET A 202 -3.22 4.00 -20.07
CA MET A 202 -2.21 5.01 -20.35
C MET A 202 -0.83 4.38 -20.35
N THR A 203 0.09 4.94 -21.16
CA THR A 203 1.51 4.67 -20.96
C THR A 203 1.96 5.33 -19.65
N MET A 204 3.06 4.86 -19.09
CA MET A 204 3.56 5.37 -17.80
C MET A 204 3.83 6.88 -17.83
N SER A 205 4.40 7.40 -18.93
CA SER A 205 4.69 8.82 -19.05
C SER A 205 3.41 9.70 -19.16
N VAL A 206 2.41 9.21 -19.91
CA VAL A 206 1.10 9.89 -20.00
C VAL A 206 0.38 9.84 -18.65
N PHE A 207 0.46 8.72 -17.96
CA PHE A 207 -0.08 8.60 -16.60
C PHE A 207 0.58 9.58 -15.63
N ALA A 208 1.92 9.75 -15.71
CA ALA A 208 2.61 10.68 -14.83
C ALA A 208 2.15 12.14 -15.05
N ASP A 209 1.95 12.55 -16.31
CA ASP A 209 1.39 13.87 -16.62
C ASP A 209 -0.05 14.02 -16.07
N TYR A 210 -0.88 12.98 -16.24
CA TYR A 210 -2.24 12.94 -15.69
C TYR A 210 -2.22 13.02 -14.17
N TYR A 211 -1.37 12.24 -13.50
CA TYR A 211 -1.25 12.22 -12.05
C TYR A 211 -0.89 13.59 -11.49
N ARG A 212 0.12 14.25 -12.07
CA ARG A 212 0.54 15.60 -11.66
C ARG A 212 -0.52 16.67 -11.85
N GLN A 213 -1.44 16.49 -12.79
CA GLN A 213 -2.56 17.40 -13.00
C GLN A 213 -3.70 17.18 -12.00
N LYS A 214 -3.85 15.96 -11.49
CA LYS A 214 -4.96 15.56 -10.61
C LYS A 214 -4.63 15.70 -9.13
N LYS A 215 -3.39 15.50 -8.74
CA LYS A 215 -2.97 15.43 -7.33
C LYS A 215 -2.26 16.69 -6.92
N THR A 216 -2.62 17.22 -5.76
CA THR A 216 -1.85 18.24 -5.05
C THR A 216 -0.87 17.55 -4.09
N TYR A 217 0.17 18.27 -3.64
CA TYR A 217 1.16 17.65 -2.74
C TYR A 217 0.55 17.19 -1.42
N THR A 218 -0.38 17.94 -0.85
CA THR A 218 -0.95 17.65 0.48
C THR A 218 -2.14 16.71 0.44
N GLU A 219 -2.73 16.48 -0.73
CA GLU A 219 -3.91 15.65 -0.88
C GLU A 219 -3.62 14.19 -0.50
N PRO A 220 -4.33 13.64 0.49
CA PRO A 220 -4.06 12.28 0.96
C PRO A 220 -4.60 11.22 0.01
N GLU A 221 -3.98 10.04 0.07
CA GLU A 221 -4.52 8.80 -0.45
C GLU A 221 -5.17 8.01 0.68
N CYS A 222 -6.40 7.57 0.48
CA CYS A 222 -7.16 6.79 1.44
C CYS A 222 -7.62 5.47 0.84
N ALA A 223 -7.66 4.41 1.64
CA ALA A 223 -8.17 3.13 1.23
C ALA A 223 -8.88 2.42 2.40
N LEU A 224 -10.21 2.34 2.34
CA LEU A 224 -10.94 1.39 3.20
C LEU A 224 -11.00 0.06 2.46
N TRP A 225 -10.05 -0.80 2.77
CA TRP A 225 -9.86 -2.09 2.14
C TRP A 225 -10.68 -3.19 2.79
N ARG A 226 -11.24 -4.08 1.98
CA ARG A 226 -12.00 -5.25 2.43
C ARG A 226 -11.27 -6.53 2.03
N ASP A 227 -11.48 -7.59 2.78
CA ASP A 227 -10.95 -8.91 2.42
C ASP A 227 -11.61 -9.44 1.14
N ILE A 228 -10.81 -9.44 0.07
CA ILE A 228 -11.22 -9.95 -1.24
C ILE A 228 -10.72 -11.36 -1.50
N LEU A 229 -9.82 -11.87 -0.67
CA LEU A 229 -9.23 -13.20 -0.83
C LEU A 229 -10.14 -14.28 -0.24
N TYR A 230 -10.63 -14.06 0.97
CA TYR A 230 -11.49 -15.01 1.67
C TYR A 230 -12.96 -14.56 1.74
N GLY A 231 -13.24 -13.30 1.40
CA GLY A 231 -14.60 -12.76 1.42
C GLY A 231 -15.14 -12.52 2.83
N SER A 232 -14.28 -12.40 3.83
CA SER A 232 -14.69 -12.07 5.19
C SER A 232 -15.05 -10.59 5.32
N ASP A 233 -15.61 -10.20 6.46
CA ASP A 233 -15.94 -8.80 6.75
C ASP A 233 -14.76 -7.99 7.30
N LYS A 234 -13.56 -8.56 7.31
CA LYS A 234 -12.31 -7.89 7.72
C LYS A 234 -12.05 -6.63 6.90
N GLN A 235 -11.69 -5.57 7.60
CA GLN A 235 -11.37 -4.27 7.01
C GLN A 235 -10.10 -3.69 7.62
N LEU A 236 -9.32 -3.01 6.76
CA LEU A 236 -8.23 -2.12 7.14
C LEU A 236 -8.46 -0.76 6.49
N PHE A 237 -8.19 0.30 7.21
CA PHE A 237 -8.15 1.64 6.64
C PHE A 237 -6.71 2.11 6.56
N TRP A 238 -6.29 2.49 5.37
CA TRP A 238 -4.99 3.08 5.10
C TRP A 238 -5.14 4.55 4.76
N TYR A 239 -4.27 5.35 5.33
CA TYR A 239 -4.11 6.78 5.09
C TYR A 239 -2.66 7.07 4.73
N CYS A 240 -2.42 7.89 3.72
CA CYS A 240 -1.09 8.32 3.33
C CYS A 240 -1.13 9.74 2.76
N ASP A 241 -0.35 10.63 3.36
CA ASP A 241 -0.06 11.97 2.87
C ASP A 241 1.44 12.25 3.02
N PRO A 242 1.95 13.46 2.67
CA PRO A 242 3.35 13.81 2.86
C PRO A 242 3.84 13.87 4.32
N TYR A 243 2.94 13.82 5.28
CA TYR A 243 3.26 13.93 6.69
C TYR A 243 3.30 12.57 7.39
N MET A 244 2.45 11.65 6.96
CA MET A 244 2.39 10.32 7.54
C MET A 244 1.79 9.27 6.60
N ARG A 245 2.09 8.01 6.92
CA ARG A 245 1.28 6.85 6.52
C ARG A 245 0.78 6.18 7.78
N ALA A 246 -0.49 5.82 7.81
CA ALA A 246 -1.09 5.12 8.94
C ALA A 246 -2.03 4.00 8.49
N CYS A 247 -2.16 2.97 9.32
CA CYS A 247 -3.14 1.90 9.16
C CYS A 247 -3.97 1.72 10.42
N VAL A 248 -5.29 1.67 10.25
CA VAL A 248 -6.27 1.39 11.31
C VAL A 248 -6.87 0.01 11.07
N ASN A 249 -6.86 -0.85 12.11
CA ASN A 249 -7.33 -2.22 12.01
C ASN A 249 -8.66 -2.40 12.74
N MET A 250 -9.73 -2.70 12.01
CA MET A 250 -11.08 -2.91 12.54
C MET A 250 -11.22 -4.24 13.30
N GLU A 251 -10.36 -5.22 13.01
CA GLU A 251 -10.29 -6.47 13.77
C GLU A 251 -9.75 -6.28 15.20
N GLN A 252 -9.18 -5.11 15.47
CA GLN A 252 -8.56 -4.75 16.74
C GLN A 252 -9.13 -3.45 17.29
N GLY A 253 -10.45 -3.27 17.19
CA GLY A 253 -11.16 -2.13 17.76
C GLY A 253 -10.75 -0.77 17.21
N GLY A 254 -10.26 -0.71 15.98
CA GLY A 254 -9.73 0.50 15.37
C GLY A 254 -8.35 0.88 15.90
N ALA A 255 -7.55 -0.08 16.34
CA ALA A 255 -6.17 0.17 16.75
C ALA A 255 -5.34 0.68 15.57
N ILE A 256 -4.43 1.60 15.84
CA ILE A 256 -3.40 2.01 14.87
C ILE A 256 -2.31 0.94 14.89
N VAL A 257 -2.09 0.30 13.76
CA VAL A 257 -1.20 -0.86 13.61
C VAL A 257 0.01 -0.60 12.71
N ASP A 258 0.01 0.49 11.96
CA ASP A 258 1.16 1.03 11.23
C ASP A 258 1.13 2.55 11.33
N LEU A 259 2.27 3.18 11.62
CA LEU A 259 2.43 4.63 11.62
C LEU A 259 3.86 5.01 11.23
N ARG A 260 3.98 5.68 10.07
CA ARG A 260 5.24 6.18 9.50
C ARG A 260 5.26 7.69 9.53
N PRO A 261 6.25 8.33 10.17
CA PRO A 261 6.30 9.79 10.31
C PRO A 261 7.01 10.46 9.13
N TYR A 262 6.38 10.55 7.98
CA TYR A 262 6.97 11.18 6.78
C TYR A 262 7.36 12.64 6.98
N ALA A 263 6.65 13.37 7.86
CA ALA A 263 6.97 14.75 8.22
C ALA A 263 8.39 14.91 8.76
N ALA A 264 8.95 13.87 9.38
CA ALA A 264 10.31 13.89 9.90
C ALA A 264 11.37 13.95 8.80
N LYS A 265 11.02 13.64 7.53
CA LYS A 265 11.94 13.63 6.38
C LYS A 265 13.24 12.91 6.66
N LEU A 266 13.13 11.75 7.30
CA LEU A 266 14.27 10.98 7.70
C LEU A 266 15.01 10.46 6.47
N TYR A 267 16.28 10.83 6.38
CA TYR A 267 17.21 10.20 5.46
C TYR A 267 17.70 8.92 6.10
N TRP A 268 17.46 7.80 5.45
CA TRP A 268 17.88 6.50 5.95
C TRP A 268 18.87 5.86 4.97
N PRO A 269 20.17 6.23 5.03
CA PRO A 269 21.14 5.66 4.12
C PRO A 269 21.32 4.18 4.42
N VAL A 270 20.91 3.34 3.50
CA VAL A 270 21.26 1.92 3.55
C VAL A 270 22.68 1.76 3.03
N GLY A 271 23.64 1.87 3.93
CA GLY A 271 25.05 1.72 3.62
C GLY A 271 25.51 0.27 3.56
N ILE A 272 26.61 0.02 2.86
CA ILE A 272 27.39 -1.22 2.98
C ILE A 272 27.75 -1.38 4.46
N GLY A 273 27.36 -2.49 5.07
CA GLY A 273 27.65 -2.77 6.47
C GLY A 273 26.50 -2.53 7.45
N THR A 274 25.36 -2.00 7.02
CA THR A 274 24.14 -1.96 7.85
C THR A 274 23.70 -3.40 8.19
N PRO A 275 23.53 -3.77 9.48
CA PRO A 275 23.41 -5.18 9.85
C PRO A 275 22.01 -5.78 9.67
N HIS A 276 20.94 -4.98 9.53
CA HIS A 276 19.55 -5.45 9.58
C HIS A 276 18.74 -5.04 8.37
N VAL A 277 17.77 -5.88 8.01
CA VAL A 277 16.83 -5.65 6.91
C VAL A 277 15.94 -4.43 7.17
N GLN A 278 15.56 -4.19 8.41
CA GLN A 278 14.76 -3.03 8.80
C GLN A 278 15.41 -1.69 8.44
N ASP A 279 16.71 -1.69 8.31
CA ASP A 279 17.46 -0.48 7.99
C ASP A 279 17.20 0.01 6.55
N ALA A 280 16.56 -0.82 5.73
CA ALA A 280 16.16 -0.46 4.38
C ALA A 280 14.74 0.13 4.30
N SER A 281 13.96 0.07 5.38
CA SER A 281 12.59 0.59 5.37
C SER A 281 12.49 1.98 5.98
N TYR A 282 11.45 2.74 5.59
CA TYR A 282 11.18 4.01 6.25
C TYR A 282 10.87 3.79 7.72
N PRO A 283 11.47 4.55 8.65
CA PRO A 283 11.27 4.35 10.08
C PRO A 283 9.81 4.42 10.50
N PHE A 284 9.45 3.66 11.52
CA PHE A 284 8.09 3.60 12.04
C PHE A 284 8.03 4.04 13.51
N LEU A 285 6.87 4.57 13.91
CA LEU A 285 6.48 4.78 15.30
C LEU A 285 5.63 3.61 15.81
N ILE A 286 4.81 3.03 14.93
CA ILE A 286 3.98 1.86 15.20
C ILE A 286 4.12 0.90 14.03
N GLN A 287 4.33 -0.37 14.32
CA GLN A 287 4.32 -1.44 13.35
C GLN A 287 3.95 -2.75 14.05
N GLU A 288 2.77 -3.27 13.77
CA GLU A 288 2.29 -4.49 14.44
C GLU A 288 2.73 -5.74 13.71
N LYS A 289 2.55 -5.79 12.39
CA LYS A 289 2.92 -6.96 11.60
C LYS A 289 3.91 -6.61 10.54
N TYR A 290 4.86 -7.52 10.38
CA TYR A 290 5.88 -7.38 9.39
C TYR A 290 6.38 -8.75 8.95
N ARG A 291 5.98 -9.17 7.77
CA ARG A 291 6.41 -10.43 7.19
C ARG A 291 6.86 -10.26 5.77
N ALA A 292 7.94 -10.88 5.46
CA ALA A 292 8.55 -10.76 4.17
C ALA A 292 9.15 -12.08 3.68
N GLY A 293 8.47 -13.18 3.88
CA GLY A 293 8.87 -14.48 3.36
C GLY A 293 10.19 -14.99 3.92
N TYR A 294 11.19 -15.15 3.07
CA TYR A 294 12.50 -15.69 3.49
C TYR A 294 13.20 -14.83 4.53
N PHE A 295 12.88 -13.57 4.58
CA PHE A 295 13.45 -12.63 5.51
C PHE A 295 12.33 -12.11 6.40
N THR A 296 12.50 -12.25 7.68
CA THR A 296 11.57 -11.73 8.65
C THR A 296 12.05 -10.35 9.06
N HIS A 297 11.29 -9.35 8.71
CA HIS A 297 11.45 -8.04 9.32
C HIS A 297 10.95 -8.13 10.74
N TYR A 298 11.63 -7.45 11.60
CA TYR A 298 11.30 -7.44 12.99
C TYR A 298 10.11 -6.48 13.22
N ALA A 299 9.01 -7.00 13.71
CA ALA A 299 7.96 -6.20 14.28
C ALA A 299 8.35 -5.84 15.72
N GLY A 300 8.38 -4.57 16.03
CA GLY A 300 8.66 -4.14 17.40
C GLY A 300 7.60 -4.64 18.37
N GLU A 301 7.98 -4.96 19.59
CA GLU A 301 7.05 -5.32 20.63
C GLU A 301 6.11 -4.16 20.98
N GLY A 302 4.85 -4.48 21.28
CA GLY A 302 3.86 -3.51 21.73
C GLY A 302 3.52 -2.43 20.72
N THR A 303 3.56 -2.76 19.43
CA THR A 303 3.33 -1.81 18.34
C THR A 303 1.86 -1.49 18.11
N ILE A 304 0.93 -2.28 18.60
CA ILE A 304 -0.50 -1.98 18.55
C ILE A 304 -0.81 -0.85 19.53
N ARG A 305 -1.58 0.12 19.06
CA ARG A 305 -2.08 1.22 19.89
C ARG A 305 -3.59 1.22 19.88
N SER A 306 -4.15 0.76 20.99
CA SER A 306 -5.57 0.78 21.29
C SER A 306 -5.78 1.37 22.67
N ALA A 307 -7.00 1.37 23.14
CA ALA A 307 -7.35 1.80 24.49
C ALA A 307 -7.84 0.61 25.31
N LYS A 308 -7.70 0.74 26.61
CA LYS A 308 -8.35 -0.11 27.60
C LYS A 308 -9.40 0.70 28.32
N LEU A 309 -10.54 0.08 28.57
CA LEU A 309 -11.59 0.64 29.40
C LEU A 309 -11.57 -0.09 30.73
N SER A 310 -11.72 0.66 31.83
CA SER A 310 -11.74 0.09 33.18
C SER A 310 -12.97 0.56 33.91
N TYR A 311 -13.66 -0.38 34.55
CA TYR A 311 -14.81 -0.13 35.37
C TYR A 311 -14.83 -1.11 36.58
N ASN A 312 -14.99 -0.59 37.79
CA ASN A 312 -15.02 -1.39 39.02
C ASN A 312 -13.90 -2.41 39.20
N GLY A 313 -12.70 -2.11 38.65
CA GLY A 313 -11.54 -2.99 38.73
C GLY A 313 -11.43 -4.03 37.58
N GLU A 314 -12.44 -4.12 36.72
CA GLU A 314 -12.37 -4.86 35.48
C GLU A 314 -11.74 -4.03 34.38
N GLU A 315 -11.02 -4.68 33.45
CA GLU A 315 -10.39 -4.03 32.33
C GLU A 315 -10.75 -4.77 31.03
N VAL A 316 -11.21 -4.03 30.04
CA VAL A 316 -11.47 -4.53 28.68
C VAL A 316 -10.51 -3.85 27.71
N ASP A 317 -9.71 -4.63 27.01
CA ASP A 317 -8.84 -4.13 25.94
C ASP A 317 -9.63 -4.02 24.64
N LEU A 318 -9.76 -2.81 24.11
CA LEU A 318 -10.48 -2.55 22.87
C LEU A 318 -9.81 -3.23 21.65
N ALA A 319 -8.53 -3.58 21.73
CA ALA A 319 -7.88 -4.37 20.68
C ALA A 319 -8.46 -5.77 20.51
N LEU A 320 -9.23 -6.25 21.48
CA LEU A 320 -9.93 -7.53 21.40
C LEU A 320 -11.33 -7.42 20.78
N THR A 321 -11.80 -6.20 20.51
CA THR A 321 -13.09 -5.99 19.84
C THR A 321 -12.94 -6.04 18.33
N ARG A 322 -13.96 -6.55 17.65
CA ARG A 322 -14.02 -6.65 16.20
C ARG A 322 -15.20 -5.85 15.68
N THR A 323 -14.96 -5.06 14.63
CA THR A 323 -15.98 -4.19 14.05
C THR A 323 -15.72 -3.96 12.56
N VAL A 324 -16.61 -3.22 11.92
CA VAL A 324 -16.46 -2.69 10.57
C VAL A 324 -16.58 -1.18 10.60
N ALA A 325 -16.12 -0.51 9.56
CA ALA A 325 -16.12 0.95 9.51
C ALA A 325 -16.76 1.50 8.25
N LYS A 326 -17.11 2.79 8.34
CA LYS A 326 -17.48 3.65 7.22
C LYS A 326 -16.48 4.78 7.11
N PHE A 327 -16.21 5.20 5.90
CA PHE A 327 -15.41 6.38 5.60
C PHE A 327 -16.33 7.57 5.31
N SER A 328 -15.93 8.74 5.78
CA SER A 328 -16.47 10.04 5.38
C SER A 328 -15.38 11.08 5.28
N GLN A 329 -15.68 12.17 4.58
CA GLN A 329 -14.83 13.35 4.48
C GLN A 329 -15.62 14.55 4.95
N GLU A 330 -15.04 15.35 5.82
CA GLU A 330 -15.61 16.60 6.36
C GLU A 330 -14.55 17.72 6.23
N GLY A 331 -14.66 18.53 5.19
CA GLY A 331 -13.60 19.50 4.86
C GLY A 331 -12.27 18.78 4.55
N ASP A 332 -11.24 19.17 5.28
CA ASP A 332 -9.89 18.57 5.15
C ASP A 332 -9.72 17.31 6.02
N ALA A 333 -10.71 16.95 6.82
CA ALA A 333 -10.67 15.75 7.65
C ALA A 333 -11.11 14.50 6.88
N ARG A 334 -10.36 13.42 7.04
CA ARG A 334 -10.69 12.06 6.58
C ARG A 334 -11.05 11.24 7.80
N ILE A 335 -12.28 10.75 7.85
CA ILE A 335 -12.88 10.17 9.06
C ILE A 335 -13.24 8.72 8.82
N VAL A 336 -12.79 7.86 9.74
CA VAL A 336 -13.20 6.47 9.83
C VAL A 336 -14.07 6.30 11.06
N THR A 337 -15.36 6.05 10.83
CA THR A 337 -16.31 5.80 11.90
C THR A 337 -16.57 4.30 12.03
N LEU A 338 -16.19 3.72 13.15
CA LEU A 338 -16.40 2.33 13.46
C LEU A 338 -17.87 2.09 13.80
N LYS A 339 -18.43 0.96 13.38
CA LYS A 339 -19.75 0.53 13.87
C LYS A 339 -19.67 0.36 15.38
N PRO A 340 -20.63 0.88 16.13
CA PRO A 340 -20.64 0.74 17.59
C PRO A 340 -20.52 -0.71 18.04
N VAL A 341 -19.77 -0.93 19.10
CA VAL A 341 -19.58 -2.24 19.74
C VAL A 341 -20.06 -2.21 21.18
N ASP A 342 -20.62 -3.32 21.62
CA ASP A 342 -20.98 -3.49 23.02
C ASP A 342 -19.73 -3.95 23.79
N ILE A 343 -19.44 -3.25 24.89
CA ILE A 343 -18.35 -3.56 25.81
C ILE A 343 -19.00 -4.00 27.12
N GLU A 344 -18.71 -5.24 27.49
CA GLU A 344 -19.30 -5.89 28.64
C GLU A 344 -18.33 -5.87 29.83
N PHE A 345 -18.81 -5.37 30.95
CA PHE A 345 -18.25 -5.55 32.28
C PHE A 345 -19.21 -6.42 33.09
N TYR A 346 -18.82 -6.86 34.28
CA TYR A 346 -19.60 -7.79 35.07
C TYR A 346 -21.06 -7.32 35.35
N ASP A 347 -21.23 -6.03 35.63
CA ASP A 347 -22.50 -5.42 35.96
C ASP A 347 -22.91 -4.25 35.07
N LEU A 348 -22.16 -4.03 33.97
CA LEU A 348 -22.39 -2.90 33.08
C LEU A 348 -22.09 -3.28 31.63
N THR A 349 -23.00 -2.97 30.72
CA THR A 349 -22.72 -2.97 29.27
C THR A 349 -22.78 -1.55 28.73
N ILE A 350 -21.79 -1.16 28.01
CA ILE A 350 -21.77 0.12 27.28
C ILE A 350 -21.71 -0.10 25.79
N LYS A 351 -22.39 0.73 25.02
CA LYS A 351 -22.26 0.79 23.57
C LYS A 351 -21.29 1.90 23.18
N LEU A 352 -20.14 1.53 22.66
CA LEU A 352 -19.05 2.43 22.35
C LEU A 352 -18.94 2.66 20.84
N GLN A 353 -18.88 3.93 20.42
CA GLN A 353 -18.49 4.33 19.07
C GLN A 353 -17.11 4.93 19.08
N THR A 354 -16.29 4.53 18.10
CA THR A 354 -14.96 5.12 17.86
C THR A 354 -14.94 5.81 16.51
N ARG A 355 -14.35 7.01 16.45
CA ARG A 355 -14.00 7.72 15.21
C ARG A 355 -12.49 7.97 15.20
N VAL A 356 -11.85 7.67 14.09
CA VAL A 356 -10.45 8.00 13.85
C VAL A 356 -10.42 9.07 12.77
N ILE A 357 -9.84 10.20 13.06
CA ILE A 357 -9.86 11.42 12.25
C ILE A 357 -8.44 11.77 11.88
N PHE A 358 -8.19 11.93 10.60
CA PHE A 358 -6.93 12.36 10.01
C PHE A 358 -7.12 13.75 9.43
N GLU A 359 -6.37 14.72 9.92
CA GLU A 359 -6.39 16.10 9.42
C GLU A 359 -5.33 16.23 8.31
N GLU A 360 -5.79 16.55 7.09
CA GLU A 360 -4.92 16.69 5.92
C GLU A 360 -3.83 17.73 6.16
N GLY A 361 -2.59 17.39 5.85
CA GLY A 361 -1.44 18.29 5.89
C GLY A 361 -0.96 18.68 7.29
N THR A 362 -1.45 18.05 8.35
CA THR A 362 -1.06 18.37 9.73
C THR A 362 -0.15 17.32 10.38
N GLY A 363 -0.25 16.07 9.95
CA GLY A 363 0.39 14.95 10.63
C GLY A 363 -0.29 14.57 11.95
N GLU A 364 -1.54 14.99 12.17
CA GLU A 364 -2.30 14.72 13.38
C GLU A 364 -3.33 13.60 13.18
N ILE A 365 -3.47 12.75 14.20
CA ILE A 365 -4.52 11.74 14.28
C ILE A 365 -5.30 11.97 15.56
N LYS A 366 -6.60 12.23 15.42
CA LYS A 366 -7.52 12.35 16.56
C LYS A 366 -8.37 11.10 16.68
N ILE A 367 -8.46 10.55 17.87
CA ILE A 367 -9.32 9.42 18.18
C ILE A 367 -10.39 9.88 19.15
N GLU A 368 -11.64 9.82 18.70
CA GLU A 368 -12.82 10.13 19.52
C GLU A 368 -13.52 8.85 19.89
N ARG A 369 -13.92 8.75 21.16
CA ARG A 369 -14.73 7.65 21.68
C ARG A 369 -15.93 8.19 22.40
N GLU A 370 -17.11 7.69 22.05
CA GLU A 370 -18.38 8.13 22.58
C GLU A 370 -19.16 6.92 23.12
N ILE A 371 -19.63 7.01 24.35
CA ILE A 371 -20.57 6.06 24.91
C ILE A 371 -21.97 6.48 24.46
N LEU A 372 -22.58 5.68 23.59
CA LEU A 372 -23.91 5.95 23.03
C LEU A 372 -25.03 5.50 23.97
N GLU A 373 -24.82 4.37 24.63
CA GLU A 373 -25.79 3.74 25.52
C GLU A 373 -25.03 3.12 26.68
N MET A 374 -25.69 3.07 27.81
CA MET A 374 -25.21 2.44 29.06
C MET A 374 -26.36 1.67 29.67
N SER A 375 -26.18 0.38 29.96
CA SER A 375 -27.16 -0.37 30.76
C SER A 375 -27.01 0.04 32.21
N ASP A 376 -28.14 0.31 32.90
CA ASP A 376 -28.10 0.41 34.35
C ASP A 376 -27.80 -0.98 34.93
N PRO A 377 -26.85 -1.09 35.86
CA PRO A 377 -26.72 -2.31 36.63
C PRO A 377 -28.04 -2.48 37.45
N ASP A 378 -28.66 -3.65 37.32
CA ASP A 378 -29.85 -4.01 38.13
C ASP A 378 -29.57 -4.00 39.63
#